data_606e4882e72aa52f6503eb7d0c9665f9
#
_entry.id   606e4882e72aa52f6503eb7d0c9665f9
#
_cell.length_a   1.000
_cell.length_b   1.000
_cell.length_c   1.000
_cell.angle_alpha   90.00
_cell.angle_beta   90.00
_cell.angle_gamma   90.00
#
_symmetry.space_group_name_H-M   'P 1'
#
loop_
_entity.id
_entity.type
_entity.pdbx_description
1 polymer ?
#
loop_
_entity_poly.entity_id
_entity_poly.type
_entity_poly.pdbx_seq_one_letter_code
_entity_poly.pdbx_strand_id
1 'polypeptide(L)'
;MIKYLIFIFGILLLGIVFWRPSPAVVREPNEITVTIPEGYTVKQIAEVFEKSNLFLKSEFLNLHQIDEGYLFPDTYKFFKNTTPQKVAEKMKNNFDIKTAEFLPELSRQKKSLKDIIIMASIIEKEVPNPQDRKIVSGILWKRIERGIGLQVDASLMYILGKTSAELTQDDLKINSPYNTYKYKGLPVGPISNPGKDAIAAALYPEKSPYLFYLSDKDGITRYARDFEEHKNNKFKYLQ
;
A
#
# COMPACT_ATOMS: atom_id res chain seq x y z
N MET A 1 -46.39 44.27 52.93
CA MET A 1 -46.10 43.67 51.60
C MET A 1 -44.67 43.83 51.15
N ILE A 2 -44.01 44.97 51.42
CA ILE A 2 -42.61 45.18 50.96
C ILE A 2 -41.55 44.27 51.61
N LYS A 3 -41.72 43.85 52.85
CA LYS A 3 -40.76 42.96 53.55
C LYS A 3 -40.68 41.54 52.97
N TYR A 4 -41.72 41.02 52.37
CA TYR A 4 -41.74 39.70 51.78
C TYR A 4 -41.13 39.68 50.35
N LEU A 5 -41.20 40.84 49.64
CA LEU A 5 -40.58 40.94 48.30
C LEU A 5 -39.05 40.89 48.39
N ILE A 6 -38.46 41.47 49.41
CA ILE A 6 -36.99 41.52 49.61
C ILE A 6 -36.46 40.11 49.94
N PHE A 7 -37.26 39.29 50.65
CA PHE A 7 -36.84 37.93 51.04
C PHE A 7 -36.86 36.95 49.85
N ILE A 8 -37.83 37.09 48.93
CA ILE A 8 -37.91 36.27 47.70
C ILE A 8 -36.81 36.62 46.73
N PHE A 9 -36.42 37.89 46.57
CA PHE A 9 -35.31 38.32 45.73
C PHE A 9 -33.94 37.86 46.27
N GLY A 10 -33.77 37.79 47.59
CA GLY A 10 -32.54 37.33 48.22
C GLY A 10 -32.32 35.82 48.01
N ILE A 11 -33.37 34.98 48.01
CA ILE A 11 -33.28 33.53 47.76
C ILE A 11 -33.00 33.27 46.27
N LEU A 12 -33.53 34.02 45.34
CA LEU A 12 -33.25 33.91 43.91
C LEU A 12 -31.79 34.26 43.55
N LEU A 13 -31.22 35.26 44.22
CA LEU A 13 -29.80 35.64 44.03
C LEU A 13 -28.83 34.64 44.64
N LEU A 14 -29.17 34.00 45.77
CA LEU A 14 -28.37 32.94 46.37
C LEU A 14 -28.38 31.66 45.56
N GLY A 15 -29.45 31.35 44.84
CA GLY A 15 -29.54 30.18 43.99
C GLY A 15 -28.68 30.27 42.73
N ILE A 16 -28.42 31.47 42.22
CA ILE A 16 -27.61 31.70 41.01
C ILE A 16 -26.10 31.57 41.30
N VAL A 17 -25.67 31.85 42.53
CA VAL A 17 -24.24 31.85 42.89
C VAL A 17 -23.67 30.41 43.07
N PHE A 18 -24.51 29.38 43.27
CA PHE A 18 -24.05 28.01 43.52
C PHE A 18 -24.12 27.08 42.34
N TRP A 19 -24.70 27.48 41.22
CA TRP A 19 -24.70 26.65 40.00
C TRP A 19 -23.45 26.93 39.19
N ARG A 20 -22.31 26.36 39.64
CA ARG A 20 -21.12 26.23 38.77
C ARG A 20 -21.39 25.04 37.86
N PRO A 21 -21.49 25.21 36.53
CA PRO A 21 -21.50 24.05 35.64
C PRO A 21 -20.21 23.27 35.88
N SER A 22 -20.34 21.99 36.14
CA SER A 22 -19.16 21.08 36.18
C SER A 22 -18.33 21.29 34.93
N PRO A 23 -16.98 21.41 35.04
CA PRO A 23 -16.15 21.50 33.84
C PRO A 23 -16.49 20.33 32.95
N ALA A 24 -16.79 20.62 31.68
CA ALA A 24 -17.01 19.60 30.69
C ALA A 24 -15.78 18.68 30.68
N VAL A 25 -15.97 17.41 30.99
CA VAL A 25 -14.90 16.42 30.87
C VAL A 25 -14.59 16.35 29.40
N VAL A 26 -13.50 16.99 28.98
CA VAL A 26 -12.94 16.83 27.63
C VAL A 26 -12.50 15.39 27.55
N ARG A 27 -13.37 14.53 27.04
CA ARG A 27 -12.99 13.15 26.72
C ARG A 27 -11.99 13.23 25.57
N GLU A 28 -10.79 12.71 25.80
CA GLU A 28 -9.83 12.48 24.74
C GLU A 28 -10.56 11.77 23.60
N PRO A 29 -10.35 12.20 22.34
CA PRO A 29 -10.97 11.51 21.22
C PRO A 29 -10.63 10.03 21.29
N ASN A 30 -11.64 9.16 21.34
CA ASN A 30 -11.45 7.71 21.36
C ASN A 30 -11.06 7.16 19.99
N GLU A 31 -10.71 8.06 19.06
CA GLU A 31 -10.29 7.75 17.71
C GLU A 31 -8.82 8.12 17.48
N ILE A 32 -8.15 7.33 16.66
CA ILE A 32 -6.83 7.61 16.14
C ILE A 32 -6.87 7.64 14.61
N THR A 33 -5.99 8.45 14.02
CA THR A 33 -5.78 8.49 12.58
C THR A 33 -4.49 7.73 12.25
N VAL A 34 -4.57 6.77 11.35
CA VAL A 34 -3.45 5.96 10.90
C VAL A 34 -3.34 6.06 9.39
N THR A 35 -2.15 6.42 8.88
CA THR A 35 -1.85 6.45 7.45
C THR A 35 -1.04 5.23 7.07
N ILE A 36 -1.52 4.50 6.06
CA ILE A 36 -0.83 3.37 5.46
C ILE A 36 -0.32 3.81 4.08
N PRO A 37 1.00 3.94 3.89
CA PRO A 37 1.61 4.29 2.61
C PRO A 37 1.39 3.21 1.54
N GLU A 38 1.38 3.64 0.28
CA GLU A 38 1.42 2.74 -0.87
C GLU A 38 2.67 1.85 -0.85
N GLY A 39 2.54 0.64 -1.35
CA GLY A 39 3.65 -0.32 -1.39
C GLY A 39 4.01 -0.97 -0.05
N TYR A 40 3.26 -0.72 1.03
CA TYR A 40 3.47 -1.45 2.29
C TYR A 40 2.98 -2.89 2.17
N THR A 41 3.77 -3.81 2.73
CA THR A 41 3.37 -5.21 2.91
C THR A 41 2.43 -5.35 4.11
N VAL A 42 1.68 -6.45 4.18
CA VAL A 42 0.86 -6.77 5.37
C VAL A 42 1.69 -6.75 6.65
N LYS A 43 2.96 -7.18 6.59
CA LYS A 43 3.89 -7.12 7.72
C LYS A 43 4.16 -5.69 8.17
N GLN A 44 4.42 -4.77 7.23
CA GLN A 44 4.66 -3.35 7.52
C GLN A 44 3.38 -2.66 8.02
N ILE A 45 2.22 -3.01 7.47
CA ILE A 45 0.92 -2.53 7.93
C ILE A 45 0.69 -2.93 9.40
N ALA A 46 0.97 -4.19 9.75
CA ALA A 46 0.86 -4.68 11.12
C ALA A 46 1.79 -3.92 12.09
N GLU A 47 3.01 -3.57 11.65
CA GLU A 47 3.95 -2.75 12.41
C GLU A 47 3.43 -1.33 12.66
N VAL A 48 2.73 -0.73 11.69
CA VAL A 48 2.11 0.59 11.87
C VAL A 48 1.03 0.53 12.94
N PHE A 49 0.17 -0.49 12.93
CA PHE A 49 -0.89 -0.64 13.92
C PHE A 49 -0.35 -0.90 15.33
N GLU A 50 0.69 -1.73 15.46
CA GLU A 50 1.37 -1.95 16.74
C GLU A 50 1.99 -0.67 17.29
N LYS A 51 2.70 0.10 16.46
CA LYS A 51 3.25 1.43 16.83
C LYS A 51 2.16 2.44 17.20
N SER A 52 0.96 2.28 16.68
CA SER A 52 -0.21 3.10 17.01
C SER A 52 -0.95 2.62 18.26
N ASN A 53 -0.43 1.61 18.97
CA ASN A 53 -1.02 1.01 20.18
C ASN A 53 -2.46 0.51 19.98
N LEU A 54 -2.78 -0.04 18.79
CA LEU A 54 -4.10 -0.63 18.53
C LEU A 54 -4.15 -2.10 18.94
N PHE A 55 -3.18 -2.90 18.48
CA PHE A 55 -3.04 -4.34 18.77
C PHE A 55 -1.62 -4.80 18.42
N LEU A 56 -1.26 -6.01 18.86
CA LEU A 56 0.06 -6.57 18.55
C LEU A 56 0.17 -6.95 17.07
N LYS A 57 1.34 -6.75 16.50
CA LYS A 57 1.68 -7.15 15.13
C LYS A 57 1.32 -8.63 14.86
N SER A 58 1.62 -9.52 15.81
CA SER A 58 1.34 -10.95 15.69
C SER A 58 -0.15 -11.26 15.57
N GLU A 59 -1.02 -10.52 16.25
CA GLU A 59 -2.48 -10.70 16.18
C GLU A 59 -2.99 -10.41 14.76
N PHE A 60 -2.47 -9.34 14.12
CA PHE A 60 -2.85 -9.01 12.75
C PHE A 60 -2.31 -10.02 11.74
N LEU A 61 -1.04 -10.40 11.85
CA LEU A 61 -0.39 -11.32 10.91
C LEU A 61 -1.00 -12.72 10.93
N ASN A 62 -1.37 -13.24 12.11
CA ASN A 62 -1.98 -14.56 12.23
C ASN A 62 -3.32 -14.67 11.47
N LEU A 63 -4.01 -13.56 11.28
CA LEU A 63 -5.35 -13.52 10.65
C LEU A 63 -5.29 -13.06 9.19
N HIS A 64 -4.36 -12.19 8.85
CA HIS A 64 -4.42 -11.39 7.61
C HIS A 64 -3.17 -11.50 6.73
N GLN A 65 -2.24 -12.41 7.01
CA GLN A 65 -1.04 -12.60 6.17
C GLN A 65 -1.37 -12.94 4.71
N ILE A 66 -2.52 -13.58 4.48
CA ILE A 66 -2.99 -13.95 3.14
C ILE A 66 -3.63 -12.78 2.37
N ASP A 67 -3.84 -11.64 3.02
CA ASP A 67 -4.52 -10.47 2.44
C ASP A 67 -3.57 -9.54 1.68
N GLU A 68 -2.31 -9.98 1.42
CA GLU A 68 -1.33 -9.19 0.68
C GLU A 68 -1.88 -8.74 -0.67
N GLY A 69 -1.76 -7.43 -0.94
CA GLY A 69 -2.25 -6.78 -2.15
C GLY A 69 -3.70 -6.25 -2.07
N TYR A 70 -4.44 -6.60 -1.02
CA TYR A 70 -5.87 -6.27 -0.89
C TYR A 70 -6.21 -5.37 0.29
N LEU A 71 -5.21 -4.92 1.06
CA LEU A 71 -5.37 -3.93 2.13
C LEU A 71 -5.03 -2.54 1.59
N PHE A 72 -6.03 -1.82 1.06
CA PHE A 72 -5.78 -0.58 0.33
C PHE A 72 -5.00 0.45 1.15
N PRO A 73 -3.92 1.06 0.62
CA PRO A 73 -3.19 2.14 1.28
C PRO A 73 -4.03 3.42 1.29
N ASP A 74 -4.24 3.98 2.48
CA ASP A 74 -5.00 5.22 2.67
C ASP A 74 -4.80 5.74 4.11
N THR A 75 -5.40 6.87 4.42
CA THR A 75 -5.50 7.37 5.79
C THR A 75 -6.84 6.97 6.41
N TYR A 76 -6.76 6.22 7.51
CA TYR A 76 -7.89 5.63 8.20
C TYR A 76 -8.09 6.24 9.58
N LYS A 77 -9.35 6.35 10.01
CA LYS A 77 -9.72 6.64 11.41
C LYS A 77 -10.25 5.37 12.06
N PHE A 78 -9.72 5.05 13.23
CA PHE A 78 -10.12 3.87 14.02
C PHE A 78 -10.40 4.27 15.46
N PHE A 79 -11.32 3.58 16.11
CA PHE A 79 -11.45 3.64 17.55
C PHE A 79 -10.30 2.88 18.22
N LYS A 80 -9.82 3.36 19.36
CA LYS A 80 -8.70 2.76 20.12
C LYS A 80 -8.95 1.29 20.54
N ASN A 81 -10.20 0.88 20.59
CA ASN A 81 -10.62 -0.50 20.91
C ASN A 81 -10.98 -1.34 19.67
N THR A 82 -10.57 -0.91 18.49
CA THR A 82 -10.83 -1.67 17.26
C THR A 82 -10.03 -2.99 17.25
N THR A 83 -10.56 -3.99 16.54
CA THR A 83 -9.89 -5.29 16.40
C THR A 83 -9.15 -5.42 15.06
N PRO A 84 -8.15 -6.32 14.95
CA PRO A 84 -7.47 -6.60 13.69
C PRO A 84 -8.43 -6.90 12.53
N GLN A 85 -9.50 -7.68 12.80
CA GLN A 85 -10.51 -8.04 11.81
C GLN A 85 -11.24 -6.82 11.25
N LYS A 86 -11.70 -5.92 12.14
CA LYS A 86 -12.41 -4.69 11.72
C LYS A 86 -11.51 -3.75 10.93
N VAL A 87 -10.22 -3.70 11.28
CA VAL A 87 -9.23 -2.92 10.54
C VAL A 87 -9.07 -3.48 9.13
N ALA A 88 -8.81 -4.79 9.00
CA ALA A 88 -8.64 -5.42 7.70
C ALA A 88 -9.91 -5.34 6.85
N GLU A 89 -11.09 -5.55 7.44
CA GLU A 89 -12.38 -5.38 6.76
C GLU A 89 -12.54 -3.96 6.19
N LYS A 90 -12.23 -2.92 6.98
CA LYS A 90 -12.29 -1.54 6.52
C LYS A 90 -11.33 -1.26 5.36
N MET A 91 -10.11 -1.82 5.41
CA MET A 91 -9.11 -1.67 4.36
C MET A 91 -9.49 -2.43 3.08
N LYS A 92 -10.08 -3.63 3.20
CA LYS A 92 -10.60 -4.40 2.07
C LYS A 92 -11.82 -3.73 1.43
N ASN A 93 -12.75 -3.23 2.23
CA ASN A 93 -13.90 -2.48 1.71
C ASN A 93 -13.44 -1.23 0.94
N ASN A 94 -12.40 -0.56 1.43
CA ASN A 94 -11.80 0.57 0.70
C ASN A 94 -11.12 0.12 -0.60
N PHE A 95 -10.46 -1.05 -0.60
CA PHE A 95 -9.92 -1.66 -1.82
C PHE A 95 -11.03 -1.88 -2.85
N ASP A 96 -12.15 -2.49 -2.47
CA ASP A 96 -13.27 -2.75 -3.36
C ASP A 96 -13.85 -1.44 -3.93
N ILE A 97 -14.02 -0.41 -3.11
CA ILE A 97 -14.49 0.91 -3.54
C ILE A 97 -13.52 1.54 -4.56
N LYS A 98 -12.22 1.53 -4.25
CA LYS A 98 -11.18 2.17 -5.09
C LYS A 98 -10.93 1.43 -6.40
N THR A 99 -11.19 0.11 -6.44
CA THR A 99 -10.97 -0.72 -7.62
C THR A 99 -12.23 -0.92 -8.47
N ALA A 100 -13.42 -0.55 -7.96
CA ALA A 100 -14.69 -0.72 -8.67
C ALA A 100 -14.69 -0.11 -10.07
N GLU A 101 -14.06 1.03 -10.27
CA GLU A 101 -13.96 1.71 -11.56
C GLU A 101 -13.18 0.91 -12.63
N PHE A 102 -12.34 -0.04 -12.21
CA PHE A 102 -11.52 -0.87 -13.10
C PHE A 102 -12.25 -2.14 -13.59
N LEU A 103 -13.34 -2.55 -12.93
CA LEU A 103 -14.04 -3.80 -13.22
C LEU A 103 -14.53 -3.91 -14.66
N PRO A 104 -15.10 -2.85 -15.31
CA PRO A 104 -15.52 -2.93 -16.71
C PRO A 104 -14.35 -3.23 -17.65
N GLU A 105 -13.19 -2.62 -17.40
CA GLU A 105 -12.01 -2.82 -18.25
C GLU A 105 -11.37 -4.20 -18.02
N LEU A 106 -11.32 -4.68 -16.78
CA LEU A 106 -10.91 -6.04 -16.47
C LEU A 106 -11.70 -7.07 -17.27
N SER A 107 -13.04 -6.92 -17.27
CA SER A 107 -13.94 -7.80 -18.04
C SER A 107 -13.66 -7.73 -19.54
N ARG A 108 -13.42 -6.52 -20.07
CA ARG A 108 -13.11 -6.30 -21.50
C ARG A 108 -11.79 -6.95 -21.91
N GLN A 109 -10.75 -6.84 -21.08
CA GLN A 109 -9.41 -7.38 -21.36
C GLN A 109 -9.28 -8.88 -21.04
N LYS A 110 -10.29 -9.50 -20.42
CA LYS A 110 -10.24 -10.90 -19.95
C LYS A 110 -9.04 -11.18 -19.03
N LYS A 111 -8.60 -10.16 -18.29
CA LYS A 111 -7.55 -10.29 -17.25
C LYS A 111 -8.20 -10.50 -15.90
N SER A 112 -7.58 -11.32 -15.05
CA SER A 112 -8.05 -11.48 -13.68
C SER A 112 -7.63 -10.29 -12.82
N LEU A 113 -8.48 -9.88 -11.86
CA LEU A 113 -8.11 -8.87 -10.87
C LEU A 113 -6.84 -9.28 -10.13
N LYS A 114 -6.69 -10.57 -9.82
CA LYS A 114 -5.49 -11.11 -9.17
C LYS A 114 -4.23 -10.79 -9.96
N ASP A 115 -4.21 -11.04 -11.27
CA ASP A 115 -3.02 -10.78 -12.10
C ASP A 115 -2.67 -9.30 -12.16
N ILE A 116 -3.70 -8.45 -12.22
CA ILE A 116 -3.51 -6.99 -12.19
C ILE A 116 -2.93 -6.54 -10.85
N ILE A 117 -3.42 -7.06 -9.73
CA ILE A 117 -2.91 -6.69 -8.40
C ILE A 117 -1.47 -7.20 -8.18
N ILE A 118 -1.14 -8.41 -8.66
CA ILE A 118 0.24 -8.91 -8.63
C ILE A 118 1.15 -7.98 -9.43
N MET A 119 0.78 -7.66 -10.67
CA MET A 119 1.56 -6.74 -11.52
C MET A 119 1.67 -5.34 -10.89
N ALA A 120 0.57 -4.82 -10.36
CA ALA A 120 0.54 -3.52 -9.68
C ALA A 120 1.47 -3.47 -8.47
N SER A 121 1.51 -4.54 -7.67
CA SER A 121 2.38 -4.63 -6.51
C SER A 121 3.87 -4.63 -6.88
N ILE A 122 4.23 -5.17 -8.06
CA ILE A 122 5.58 -5.11 -8.61
C ILE A 122 5.88 -3.67 -9.08
N ILE A 123 5.00 -3.09 -9.89
CA ILE A 123 5.16 -1.73 -10.42
C ILE A 123 5.33 -0.72 -9.30
N GLU A 124 4.54 -0.85 -8.22
CA GLU A 124 4.62 0.01 -7.04
C GLU A 124 6.00 0.01 -6.39
N LYS A 125 6.68 -1.14 -6.39
CA LYS A 125 8.02 -1.29 -5.79
C LYS A 125 9.16 -0.94 -6.73
N GLU A 126 8.94 -1.05 -8.04
CA GLU A 126 9.99 -0.85 -9.05
C GLU A 126 10.05 0.60 -9.56
N VAL A 127 8.92 1.31 -9.60
CA VAL A 127 8.81 2.58 -10.33
C VAL A 127 8.26 3.69 -9.44
N PRO A 128 9.13 4.50 -8.84
CA PRO A 128 8.70 5.63 -8.02
C PRO A 128 7.94 6.70 -8.81
N ASN A 129 8.37 6.97 -10.06
CA ASN A 129 7.78 8.00 -10.90
C ASN A 129 6.47 7.51 -11.57
N PRO A 130 5.32 8.14 -11.30
CA PRO A 130 4.03 7.73 -11.88
C PRO A 130 3.98 7.76 -13.42
N GLN A 131 4.71 8.68 -14.07
CA GLN A 131 4.75 8.76 -15.52
C GLN A 131 5.36 7.52 -16.18
N ASP A 132 6.35 6.93 -15.51
CA ASP A 132 7.07 5.76 -16.03
C ASP A 132 6.32 4.44 -15.79
N ARG A 133 5.38 4.41 -14.82
CA ARG A 133 4.65 3.20 -14.41
C ARG A 133 3.95 2.50 -15.57
N LYS A 134 3.31 3.24 -16.49
CA LYS A 134 2.61 2.66 -17.65
C LYS A 134 3.55 2.05 -18.67
N ILE A 135 4.71 2.69 -18.93
CA ILE A 135 5.74 2.19 -19.84
C ILE A 135 6.36 0.91 -19.28
N VAL A 136 6.77 0.94 -17.99
CA VAL A 136 7.34 -0.24 -17.32
C VAL A 136 6.33 -1.38 -17.25
N SER A 137 5.05 -1.09 -16.97
CA SER A 137 3.97 -2.06 -17.06
C SER A 137 3.91 -2.73 -18.44
N GLY A 138 3.98 -1.93 -19.50
CA GLY A 138 4.02 -2.44 -20.88
C GLY A 138 5.23 -3.33 -21.16
N ILE A 139 6.40 -3.00 -20.60
CA ILE A 139 7.60 -3.83 -20.69
C ILE A 139 7.39 -5.17 -19.97
N LEU A 140 6.90 -5.15 -18.72
CA LEU A 140 6.71 -6.35 -17.91
C LEU A 140 5.67 -7.30 -18.53
N TRP A 141 4.52 -6.78 -18.98
CA TRP A 141 3.53 -7.60 -19.69
C TRP A 141 4.09 -8.21 -20.98
N LYS A 142 4.83 -7.43 -21.78
CA LYS A 142 5.49 -7.91 -23.00
C LYS A 142 6.52 -9.01 -22.70
N ARG A 143 7.27 -8.90 -21.58
CA ARG A 143 8.20 -9.96 -21.16
C ARG A 143 7.45 -11.26 -20.86
N ILE A 144 6.32 -11.19 -20.16
CA ILE A 144 5.45 -12.36 -19.91
C ILE A 144 4.98 -12.98 -21.23
N GLU A 145 4.43 -12.17 -22.13
CA GLU A 145 3.92 -12.62 -23.45
C GLU A 145 5.01 -13.32 -24.28
N ARG A 146 6.27 -12.89 -24.17
CA ARG A 146 7.44 -13.47 -24.85
C ARG A 146 8.09 -14.61 -24.09
N GLY A 147 7.58 -15.01 -22.94
CA GLY A 147 8.20 -16.04 -22.09
C GLY A 147 9.54 -15.64 -21.52
N ILE A 148 9.80 -14.34 -21.35
CA ILE A 148 10.98 -13.79 -20.68
C ILE A 148 10.67 -13.65 -19.19
N GLY A 149 11.59 -14.06 -18.30
CA GLY A 149 11.42 -13.85 -16.85
C GLY A 149 11.35 -12.39 -16.49
N LEU A 150 10.54 -12.03 -15.49
CA LEU A 150 10.42 -10.63 -15.06
C LEU A 150 11.73 -10.10 -14.45
N GLN A 151 12.44 -10.93 -13.68
CA GLN A 151 13.75 -10.61 -13.08
C GLN A 151 13.70 -9.33 -12.27
N VAL A 152 12.68 -9.21 -11.41
CA VAL A 152 12.48 -8.05 -10.54
C VAL A 152 12.99 -8.36 -9.13
N ASP A 153 13.91 -7.55 -8.63
CA ASP A 153 14.51 -7.70 -7.29
C ASP A 153 13.47 -7.63 -6.18
N ALA A 154 12.46 -6.78 -6.35
CA ALA A 154 11.41 -6.57 -5.37
C ALA A 154 10.72 -7.88 -4.94
N SER A 155 10.59 -8.86 -5.84
CA SER A 155 10.00 -10.16 -5.52
C SER A 155 10.88 -11.01 -4.58
N LEU A 156 12.20 -10.92 -4.70
CA LEU A 156 13.14 -11.56 -3.78
C LEU A 156 13.26 -10.80 -2.47
N MET A 157 13.28 -9.47 -2.53
CA MET A 157 13.29 -8.61 -1.34
C MET A 157 12.09 -8.92 -0.43
N TYR A 158 10.91 -9.15 -1.02
CA TYR A 158 9.69 -9.48 -0.29
C TYR A 158 9.84 -10.77 0.53
N ILE A 159 10.39 -11.85 -0.05
CA ILE A 159 10.50 -13.15 0.64
C ILE A 159 11.71 -13.24 1.56
N LEU A 160 12.79 -12.50 1.28
CA LEU A 160 14.04 -12.57 2.04
C LEU A 160 14.15 -11.50 3.12
N GLY A 161 13.37 -10.42 3.02
CA GLY A 161 13.49 -9.26 3.90
C GLY A 161 14.79 -8.48 3.70
N LYS A 162 15.46 -8.65 2.55
CA LYS A 162 16.69 -7.98 2.15
C LYS A 162 16.41 -6.72 1.32
N THR A 163 17.38 -5.81 1.27
CA THR A 163 17.42 -4.73 0.27
C THR A 163 18.02 -5.24 -1.05
N SER A 164 17.84 -4.50 -2.16
CA SER A 164 18.44 -4.88 -3.45
C SER A 164 19.99 -4.97 -3.38
N ALA A 165 20.63 -4.10 -2.59
CA ALA A 165 22.08 -4.12 -2.38
C ALA A 165 22.59 -5.37 -1.62
N GLU A 166 21.72 -6.02 -0.83
CA GLU A 166 22.05 -7.23 -0.07
C GLU A 166 21.77 -8.53 -0.81
N LEU A 167 21.15 -8.45 -2.00
CA LEU A 167 20.87 -9.63 -2.82
C LEU A 167 22.17 -10.21 -3.40
N THR A 168 22.34 -11.51 -3.23
CA THR A 168 23.49 -12.27 -3.74
C THR A 168 23.11 -13.10 -4.95
N GLN A 169 24.10 -13.61 -5.67
CA GLN A 169 23.88 -14.55 -6.80
C GLN A 169 23.19 -15.85 -6.37
N ASP A 170 23.34 -16.26 -5.12
CA ASP A 170 22.66 -17.46 -4.60
C ASP A 170 21.20 -17.17 -4.27
N ASP A 171 20.88 -15.94 -3.84
CA ASP A 171 19.49 -15.52 -3.65
C ASP A 171 18.68 -15.60 -4.96
N LEU A 172 19.32 -15.31 -6.13
CA LEU A 172 18.67 -15.42 -7.43
C LEU A 172 18.29 -16.87 -7.83
N LYS A 173 18.84 -17.87 -7.14
CA LYS A 173 18.62 -19.31 -7.42
C LYS A 173 17.58 -19.95 -6.48
N ILE A 174 17.10 -19.21 -5.47
CA ILE A 174 16.18 -19.73 -4.44
C ILE A 174 14.95 -20.35 -5.09
N ASN A 175 14.57 -21.52 -4.57
CA ASN A 175 13.36 -22.22 -5.01
C ASN A 175 12.11 -21.66 -4.29
N SER A 176 11.58 -20.57 -4.82
CA SER A 176 10.37 -19.92 -4.32
C SER A 176 9.46 -19.56 -5.49
N PRO A 177 8.13 -19.72 -5.39
CA PRO A 177 7.18 -19.30 -6.42
C PRO A 177 7.11 -17.78 -6.59
N TYR A 178 7.77 -17.00 -5.73
CA TYR A 178 7.98 -15.58 -5.89
C TYR A 178 9.23 -15.22 -6.69
N ASN A 179 10.14 -16.17 -6.95
CA ASN A 179 11.40 -15.90 -7.64
C ASN A 179 11.21 -15.72 -9.15
N THR A 180 11.10 -14.48 -9.60
CA THR A 180 10.92 -14.08 -11.01
C THR A 180 12.21 -14.17 -11.85
N TYR A 181 13.36 -14.47 -11.24
CA TYR A 181 14.59 -14.84 -11.96
C TYR A 181 14.56 -16.30 -12.39
N LYS A 182 14.02 -17.17 -11.54
CA LYS A 182 13.97 -18.62 -11.78
C LYS A 182 12.72 -19.03 -12.56
N TYR A 183 11.58 -18.43 -12.25
CA TYR A 183 10.29 -18.78 -12.85
C TYR A 183 9.77 -17.66 -13.74
N LYS A 184 9.25 -18.05 -14.92
CA LYS A 184 8.64 -17.14 -15.88
C LYS A 184 7.20 -16.81 -15.47
N GLY A 185 6.70 -15.67 -15.91
CA GLY A 185 5.35 -15.20 -15.59
C GLY A 185 5.28 -14.40 -14.31
N LEU A 186 4.06 -14.19 -13.83
CA LEU A 186 3.80 -13.52 -12.56
C LEU A 186 4.20 -14.42 -11.37
N PRO A 187 4.65 -13.85 -10.26
CA PRO A 187 4.79 -14.59 -9.02
C PRO A 187 3.42 -15.08 -8.52
N VAL A 188 3.42 -15.99 -7.54
CA VAL A 188 2.20 -16.64 -7.03
C VAL A 188 1.20 -15.69 -6.37
N GLY A 189 1.67 -14.53 -5.90
CA GLY A 189 0.86 -13.52 -5.24
C GLY A 189 1.50 -12.12 -5.25
N PRO A 190 0.76 -11.11 -4.79
CA PRO A 190 1.29 -9.75 -4.63
C PRO A 190 2.46 -9.71 -3.64
N ILE A 191 3.32 -8.70 -3.79
CA ILE A 191 4.50 -8.46 -2.94
C ILE A 191 4.39 -7.19 -2.10
N SER A 192 3.27 -6.48 -2.22
CA SER A 192 2.90 -5.29 -1.45
C SER A 192 1.45 -4.92 -1.71
N ASN A 193 0.92 -3.97 -0.97
CA ASN A 193 -0.40 -3.37 -1.22
C ASN A 193 -0.23 -2.12 -2.10
N PRO A 194 -0.62 -2.20 -3.39
CA PRO A 194 -0.41 -1.12 -4.34
C PRO A 194 -1.43 0.01 -4.19
N GLY A 195 -1.04 1.22 -4.54
CA GLY A 195 -1.92 2.36 -4.71
C GLY A 195 -2.71 2.31 -6.02
N LYS A 196 -3.66 3.23 -6.16
CA LYS A 196 -4.56 3.30 -7.30
C LYS A 196 -3.82 3.50 -8.63
N ASP A 197 -2.76 4.33 -8.63
CA ASP A 197 -1.98 4.65 -9.83
C ASP A 197 -1.20 3.43 -10.36
N ALA A 198 -0.66 2.60 -9.48
CA ALA A 198 0.01 1.36 -9.87
C ALA A 198 -0.99 0.34 -10.41
N ILE A 199 -2.20 0.24 -9.83
CA ILE A 199 -3.29 -0.61 -10.34
C ILE A 199 -3.72 -0.14 -11.72
N ALA A 200 -3.92 1.17 -11.91
CA ALA A 200 -4.25 1.75 -13.21
C ALA A 200 -3.15 1.49 -14.25
N ALA A 201 -1.87 1.63 -13.88
CA ALA A 201 -0.75 1.35 -14.78
C ALA A 201 -0.67 -0.13 -15.18
N ALA A 202 -0.96 -1.05 -14.24
CA ALA A 202 -1.00 -2.49 -14.54
C ALA A 202 -2.12 -2.84 -15.51
N LEU A 203 -3.28 -2.19 -15.39
CA LEU A 203 -4.45 -2.42 -16.25
C LEU A 203 -4.35 -1.73 -17.61
N TYR A 204 -3.76 -0.53 -17.66
CA TYR A 204 -3.60 0.30 -18.86
C TYR A 204 -2.13 0.46 -19.26
N PRO A 205 -1.42 -0.65 -19.60
CA PRO A 205 -0.02 -0.59 -19.98
C PRO A 205 0.19 0.19 -21.27
N GLU A 206 1.27 0.98 -21.32
CA GLU A 206 1.66 1.68 -22.54
C GLU A 206 2.51 0.77 -23.44
N LYS A 207 2.17 0.72 -24.73
CA LYS A 207 2.96 0.00 -25.73
C LYS A 207 4.24 0.78 -26.03
N SER A 208 5.38 0.12 -25.94
CA SER A 208 6.69 0.70 -26.24
C SER A 208 7.57 -0.30 -26.96
N PRO A 209 8.66 0.12 -27.64
CA PRO A 209 9.61 -0.82 -28.25
C PRO A 209 10.51 -1.51 -27.21
N TYR A 210 10.51 -1.05 -25.97
CA TYR A 210 11.47 -1.46 -24.93
C TYR A 210 11.18 -2.84 -24.34
N LEU A 211 12.24 -3.51 -23.86
CA LEU A 211 12.21 -4.78 -23.13
C LEU A 211 12.94 -4.72 -21.79
N PHE A 212 13.72 -3.68 -21.57
CA PHE A 212 14.52 -3.47 -20.37
C PHE A 212 14.36 -2.04 -19.87
N TYR A 213 14.55 -1.86 -18.58
CA TYR A 213 14.61 -0.56 -17.92
C TYR A 213 15.59 -0.63 -16.74
N LEU A 214 16.04 0.51 -16.27
CA LEU A 214 16.74 0.69 -15.00
C LEU A 214 16.48 2.12 -14.50
N SER A 215 16.53 2.33 -13.20
CA SER A 215 16.56 3.66 -12.60
C SER A 215 18.02 4.05 -12.38
N ASP A 216 18.42 5.24 -12.86
CA ASP A 216 19.75 5.76 -12.62
C ASP A 216 19.90 6.40 -11.23
N LYS A 217 21.07 6.95 -10.93
CA LYS A 217 21.38 7.57 -9.63
C LYS A 217 20.54 8.81 -9.33
N ASP A 218 20.03 9.46 -10.37
CA ASP A 218 19.16 10.64 -10.27
C ASP A 218 17.67 10.26 -10.21
N GLY A 219 17.35 8.95 -10.16
CA GLY A 219 15.99 8.41 -10.15
C GLY A 219 15.30 8.47 -11.52
N ILE A 220 16.04 8.73 -12.61
CA ILE A 220 15.50 8.78 -13.97
C ILE A 220 15.44 7.36 -14.53
N THR A 221 14.29 6.98 -15.08
CA THR A 221 14.13 5.67 -15.72
C THR A 221 14.76 5.69 -17.12
N ARG A 222 15.70 4.76 -17.36
CA ARG A 222 16.36 4.55 -18.64
C ARG A 222 15.82 3.28 -19.28
N TYR A 223 15.32 3.39 -20.48
CA TYR A 223 14.73 2.29 -21.24
C TYR A 223 15.71 1.73 -22.25
N ALA A 224 15.56 0.43 -22.58
CA ALA A 224 16.37 -0.22 -23.63
C ALA A 224 15.52 -1.23 -24.41
N ARG A 225 15.79 -1.33 -25.72
CA ARG A 225 15.08 -2.25 -26.64
C ARG A 225 15.62 -3.66 -26.56
N ASP A 226 16.93 -3.78 -26.30
CA ASP A 226 17.66 -5.05 -26.22
C ASP A 226 18.66 -5.04 -25.06
N PHE A 227 19.31 -6.20 -24.88
CA PHE A 227 20.26 -6.39 -23.78
C PHE A 227 21.56 -5.60 -23.95
N GLU A 228 22.01 -5.35 -25.19
CA GLU A 228 23.21 -4.54 -25.45
C GLU A 228 23.00 -3.08 -25.06
N GLU A 229 21.86 -2.51 -25.47
CA GLU A 229 21.48 -1.15 -25.05
C GLU A 229 21.34 -1.07 -23.53
N HIS A 230 20.77 -2.12 -22.89
CA HIS A 230 20.65 -2.19 -21.44
C HIS A 230 22.02 -2.23 -20.72
N LYS A 231 23.00 -3.00 -21.24
CA LYS A 231 24.36 -3.01 -20.70
C LYS A 231 25.03 -1.65 -20.83
N ASN A 232 24.85 -1.00 -21.98
CA ASN A 232 25.37 0.35 -22.22
C ASN A 232 24.75 1.37 -21.25
N ASN A 233 23.45 1.28 -20.99
CA ASN A 233 22.77 2.13 -20.00
C ASN A 233 23.31 1.88 -18.59
N LYS A 234 23.53 0.62 -18.19
CA LYS A 234 24.16 0.28 -16.90
C LYS A 234 25.54 0.91 -16.76
N PHE A 235 26.38 0.75 -17.78
CA PHE A 235 27.73 1.33 -17.78
C PHE A 235 27.71 2.85 -17.70
N LYS A 236 26.82 3.50 -18.45
CA LYS A 236 26.77 4.96 -18.55
C LYS A 236 26.16 5.66 -17.33
N TYR A 237 25.16 5.05 -16.71
CA TYR A 237 24.30 5.73 -15.72
C TYR A 237 24.36 5.17 -14.30
N LEU A 238 25.00 4.01 -14.08
CA LEU A 238 25.12 3.40 -12.74
C LEU A 238 26.54 3.45 -12.16
N GLN A 239 27.53 3.95 -12.92
CA GLN A 239 28.91 4.15 -12.43
C GLN A 239 29.08 5.38 -11.55
#